data_205738ba10fc0422e1c768636fbf1253
#
_entry.id   205738ba10fc0422e1c768636fbf1253
#
_cell.length_a   1.000
_cell.length_b   1.000
_cell.length_c   1.000
_cell.angle_alpha   90.00
_cell.angle_beta   90.00
_cell.angle_gamma   90.00
#
_symmetry.space_group_name_H-M   'P 1'
#
loop_
_entity.id
_entity.type
_entity.pdbx_description
1 polymer ?
#
loop_
_entity_poly.entity_id
_entity_poly.type
_entity_poly.pdbx_seq_one_letter_code
_entity_poly.pdbx_strand_id
1 'polypeptide(L)'
;MKKLALYIILFGTFHFGSAQTKNFLDIPYLETSARVDTLVTPDKIYLSITITEKDSKGKKSVEEQENKMAQAFRSLGIDLDRQLFIKDLSSNFKKYFLRQKDVLKSKRFSLLVYSGKQAGDALAALERLKIANSYLVIT
;
A
#
# COMPACT_ATOMS: atom_id res chain seq x y z
N MET A 1 29.55 -71.38 -10.68
CA MET A 1 29.84 -70.10 -10.00
C MET A 1 29.07 -68.92 -10.60
N LYS A 2 28.91 -68.77 -11.93
CA LYS A 2 28.20 -67.63 -12.57
C LYS A 2 26.68 -67.57 -12.21
N LYS A 3 26.02 -68.73 -12.04
CA LYS A 3 24.59 -68.79 -11.67
C LYS A 3 24.34 -68.42 -10.22
N LEU A 4 25.28 -68.65 -9.32
CA LEU A 4 25.17 -68.29 -7.90
C LEU A 4 25.27 -66.75 -7.70
N ALA A 5 26.15 -66.12 -8.47
CA ALA A 5 26.29 -64.68 -8.46
C ALA A 5 25.00 -63.94 -8.96
N LEU A 6 24.29 -64.56 -9.91
CA LEU A 6 23.03 -63.98 -10.44
C LEU A 6 21.92 -64.02 -9.39
N TYR A 7 21.85 -65.08 -8.55
CA TYR A 7 20.85 -65.16 -7.49
C TYR A 7 21.12 -64.16 -6.35
N ILE A 8 22.38 -63.89 -6.03
CA ILE A 8 22.77 -62.92 -5.00
C ILE A 8 22.38 -61.50 -5.45
N ILE A 9 22.56 -61.16 -6.72
CA ILE A 9 22.17 -59.86 -7.28
C ILE A 9 20.62 -59.74 -7.29
N LEU A 10 19.91 -60.78 -7.66
CA LEU A 10 18.45 -60.73 -7.71
C LEU A 10 17.82 -60.62 -6.31
N PHE A 11 18.45 -61.19 -5.26
CA PHE A 11 17.96 -61.12 -3.89
C PHE A 11 18.28 -59.78 -3.22
N GLY A 12 19.36 -59.10 -3.65
CA GLY A 12 19.77 -57.79 -3.11
C GLY A 12 18.88 -56.64 -3.52
N THR A 13 18.12 -56.78 -4.61
CA THR A 13 17.25 -55.67 -5.12
C THR A 13 15.90 -55.60 -4.44
N PHE A 14 15.53 -56.60 -3.61
CA PHE A 14 14.21 -56.62 -2.97
C PHE A 14 14.12 -55.83 -1.65
N HIS A 15 15.20 -55.26 -1.14
CA HIS A 15 15.20 -54.54 0.14
C HIS A 15 15.12 -53.02 0.08
N PHE A 16 14.94 -52.43 -1.09
CA PHE A 16 14.88 -50.95 -1.22
C PHE A 16 13.47 -50.36 -1.21
N GLY A 17 12.48 -51.08 -0.73
CA GLY A 17 11.08 -50.68 -0.88
C GLY A 17 10.32 -50.39 0.42
N SER A 18 10.87 -49.67 1.41
CA SER A 18 10.04 -49.27 2.56
C SER A 18 10.57 -48.02 3.29
N ALA A 19 10.79 -46.96 2.57
CA ALA A 19 10.84 -45.65 3.19
C ALA A 19 9.45 -45.00 3.06
N GLN A 20 8.44 -45.59 3.74
CA GLN A 20 7.21 -44.82 3.97
C GLN A 20 7.51 -43.79 5.04
N THR A 21 7.64 -42.54 4.63
CA THR A 21 7.59 -41.42 5.55
C THR A 21 6.24 -41.47 6.27
N LYS A 22 6.31 -41.66 7.58
CA LYS A 22 5.15 -41.69 8.48
C LYS A 22 4.40 -40.37 8.27
N ASN A 23 3.28 -40.43 7.58
CA ASN A 23 2.45 -39.28 7.32
C ASN A 23 1.82 -38.88 8.65
N PHE A 24 1.96 -37.62 9.10
CA PHE A 24 1.34 -37.12 10.33
C PHE A 24 -0.20 -37.16 10.30
N LEU A 25 -0.78 -37.60 9.17
CA LEU A 25 -2.21 -37.76 8.95
C LEU A 25 -2.80 -39.06 9.47
N ASP A 26 -1.96 -39.98 9.98
CA ASP A 26 -2.44 -41.29 10.53
C ASP A 26 -3.08 -41.17 11.93
N ILE A 27 -3.03 -39.99 12.53
CA ILE A 27 -3.70 -39.70 13.82
C ILE A 27 -4.94 -38.86 13.52
N PRO A 28 -6.14 -39.26 13.98
CA PRO A 28 -7.34 -38.45 13.83
C PRO A 28 -7.12 -37.11 14.50
N TYR A 29 -7.16 -36.02 13.72
CA TYR A 29 -7.10 -34.68 14.24
C TYR A 29 -8.34 -33.91 13.84
N LEU A 30 -8.75 -32.97 14.68
CA LEU A 30 -9.81 -32.06 14.42
C LEU A 30 -9.19 -30.66 14.16
N GLU A 31 -9.32 -30.17 12.95
CA GLU A 31 -8.95 -28.82 12.61
C GLU A 31 -10.17 -27.91 12.74
N THR A 32 -10.07 -26.91 13.60
CA THR A 32 -11.11 -25.92 13.77
C THR A 32 -10.53 -24.54 13.51
N SER A 33 -11.25 -23.72 12.78
CA SER A 33 -10.93 -22.33 12.56
C SER A 33 -12.04 -21.44 13.10
N ALA A 34 -11.68 -20.38 13.82
CA ALA A 34 -12.60 -19.36 14.26
C ALA A 34 -12.21 -18.00 13.66
N ARG A 35 -13.19 -17.28 13.15
CA ARG A 35 -13.03 -15.90 12.70
C ARG A 35 -13.69 -14.97 13.69
N VAL A 36 -12.94 -13.99 14.18
CA VAL A 36 -13.44 -12.95 15.07
C VAL A 36 -13.27 -11.61 14.36
N ASP A 37 -14.36 -10.89 14.19
CA ASP A 37 -14.38 -9.54 13.64
C ASP A 37 -14.67 -8.56 14.77
N THR A 38 -13.87 -7.52 14.91
CA THR A 38 -14.02 -6.45 15.90
C THR A 38 -14.11 -5.11 15.20
N LEU A 39 -15.09 -4.28 15.59
CA LEU A 39 -15.20 -2.90 15.14
C LEU A 39 -14.31 -2.02 16.02
N VAL A 40 -13.33 -1.37 15.40
CA VAL A 40 -12.44 -0.43 16.08
C VAL A 40 -12.63 0.95 15.46
N THR A 41 -12.84 1.95 16.31
CA THR A 41 -12.83 3.35 15.85
C THR A 41 -11.39 3.84 15.81
N PRO A 42 -10.86 4.24 14.63
CA PRO A 42 -9.49 4.73 14.55
C PRO A 42 -9.36 6.07 15.26
N ASP A 43 -8.32 6.22 16.05
CA ASP A 43 -7.91 7.46 16.71
C ASP A 43 -6.97 8.32 15.85
N LYS A 44 -6.39 7.72 14.82
CA LYS A 44 -5.51 8.36 13.84
C LYS A 44 -5.88 7.93 12.43
N ILE A 45 -6.16 8.90 11.61
CA ILE A 45 -6.52 8.68 10.21
C ILE A 45 -5.57 9.50 9.35
N TYR A 46 -4.96 8.88 8.35
CA TYR A 46 -4.07 9.55 7.43
C TYR A 46 -4.74 9.70 6.06
N LEU A 47 -4.74 10.92 5.55
CA LEU A 47 -5.13 11.19 4.16
C LEU A 47 -3.87 11.38 3.33
N SER A 48 -3.73 10.60 2.28
CA SER A 48 -2.69 10.81 1.27
C SER A 48 -3.23 11.74 0.20
N ILE A 49 -2.55 12.86 -0.03
CA ILE A 49 -2.98 13.92 -0.95
C ILE A 49 -1.86 14.12 -1.96
N THR A 50 -2.17 14.03 -3.25
CA THR A 50 -1.21 14.31 -4.32
C THR A 50 -1.67 15.52 -5.11
N ILE A 51 -0.85 16.56 -5.13
CA ILE A 51 -1.05 17.75 -5.96
C ILE A 51 -0.15 17.62 -7.19
N THR A 52 -0.72 17.79 -8.37
CA THR A 52 0.04 17.77 -9.62
C THR A 52 -0.45 18.85 -10.58
N GLU A 53 0.47 19.50 -11.27
CA GLU A 53 0.17 20.48 -12.32
C GLU A 53 -0.56 19.84 -13.51
N LYS A 54 -0.40 18.52 -13.68
CA LYS A 54 -1.09 17.75 -14.71
C LYS A 54 -2.62 17.84 -14.61
N ASP A 55 -3.16 17.84 -13.39
CA ASP A 55 -4.61 17.85 -13.15
C ASP A 55 -5.22 19.22 -13.55
N SER A 56 -4.45 20.28 -13.45
CA SER A 56 -4.83 21.62 -13.91
C SER A 56 -4.42 21.93 -15.36
N LYS A 57 -3.88 20.93 -16.09
CA LYS A 57 -3.30 21.12 -17.44
C LYS A 57 -2.23 22.23 -17.48
N GLY A 58 -1.44 22.36 -16.42
CA GLY A 58 -0.42 23.39 -16.26
C GLY A 58 -0.94 24.80 -15.96
N LYS A 59 -2.25 24.98 -15.76
CA LYS A 59 -2.84 26.32 -15.49
C LYS A 59 -2.63 26.81 -14.06
N LYS A 60 -2.36 25.90 -13.10
CA LYS A 60 -2.12 26.21 -11.70
C LYS A 60 -0.85 25.53 -11.27
N SER A 61 0.04 26.26 -10.64
CA SER A 61 1.27 25.68 -10.07
C SER A 61 0.96 24.81 -8.85
N VAL A 62 1.89 23.92 -8.50
CA VAL A 62 1.79 23.11 -7.27
C VAL A 62 1.71 24.03 -6.06
N GLU A 63 2.51 25.08 -6.03
CA GLU A 63 2.58 26.05 -4.94
C GLU A 63 1.25 26.80 -4.74
N GLU A 64 0.59 27.20 -5.83
CA GLU A 64 -0.74 27.83 -5.75
C GLU A 64 -1.79 26.87 -5.19
N GLN A 65 -1.77 25.62 -5.65
CA GLN A 65 -2.71 24.61 -5.18
C GLN A 65 -2.45 24.25 -3.70
N GLU A 66 -1.18 24.15 -3.29
CA GLU A 66 -0.76 23.94 -1.90
C GLU A 66 -1.25 25.06 -0.98
N ASN A 67 -1.07 26.32 -1.38
CA ASN A 67 -1.52 27.47 -0.61
C ASN A 67 -3.06 27.45 -0.41
N LYS A 68 -3.81 27.14 -1.45
CA LYS A 68 -5.28 27.02 -1.36
C LYS A 68 -5.70 25.86 -0.45
N MET A 69 -5.04 24.71 -0.55
CA MET A 69 -5.25 23.57 0.33
C MET A 69 -4.94 23.93 1.79
N ALA A 70 -3.81 24.58 2.04
CA ALA A 70 -3.41 25.01 3.37
C ALA A 70 -4.41 25.97 3.99
N GLN A 71 -4.91 26.96 3.24
CA GLN A 71 -5.97 27.87 3.70
C GLN A 71 -7.26 27.13 4.05
N ALA A 72 -7.70 26.20 3.20
CA ALA A 72 -8.88 25.40 3.44
C ALA A 72 -8.76 24.54 4.71
N PHE A 73 -7.61 23.92 4.94
CA PHE A 73 -7.38 23.11 6.15
C PHE A 73 -7.32 23.98 7.41
N ARG A 74 -6.70 25.14 7.36
CA ARG A 74 -6.72 26.07 8.50
C ARG A 74 -8.13 26.52 8.85
N SER A 75 -9.00 26.75 7.85
CA SER A 75 -10.41 27.11 8.10
C SER A 75 -11.22 25.98 8.75
N LEU A 76 -10.75 24.73 8.62
CA LEU A 76 -11.31 23.55 9.30
C LEU A 76 -10.71 23.31 10.70
N GLY A 77 -9.83 24.22 11.17
CA GLY A 77 -9.18 24.07 12.47
C GLY A 77 -8.07 23.04 12.51
N ILE A 78 -7.51 22.68 11.35
CA ILE A 78 -6.40 21.71 11.25
C ILE A 78 -5.07 22.45 11.48
N ASP A 79 -4.27 21.94 12.41
CA ASP A 79 -2.92 22.43 12.69
C ASP A 79 -1.93 21.87 11.66
N LEU A 80 -1.60 22.69 10.65
CA LEU A 80 -0.74 22.24 9.55
C LEU A 80 0.67 21.86 10.00
N ASP A 81 1.20 22.51 11.04
CA ASP A 81 2.57 22.27 11.51
C ASP A 81 2.71 20.88 12.18
N ARG A 82 1.62 20.39 12.76
CA ARG A 82 1.57 19.10 13.44
C ARG A 82 0.91 17.99 12.64
N GLN A 83 0.04 18.32 11.71
CA GLN A 83 -0.83 17.38 11.04
C GLN A 83 -0.56 17.21 9.55
N LEU A 84 0.15 18.16 8.89
CA LEU A 84 0.45 18.08 7.45
C LEU A 84 1.92 17.77 7.21
N PHE A 85 2.20 16.62 6.62
CA PHE A 85 3.55 16.15 6.34
C PHE A 85 3.79 16.05 4.84
N ILE A 86 4.95 16.53 4.38
CA ILE A 86 5.40 16.31 3.00
C ILE A 86 6.00 14.91 2.93
N LYS A 87 5.47 14.07 2.03
CA LYS A 87 5.97 12.71 1.81
C LYS A 87 6.93 12.62 0.65
N ASP A 88 6.66 13.36 -0.42
CA ASP A 88 7.46 13.30 -1.62
C ASP A 88 7.30 14.58 -2.45
N LEU A 89 8.41 15.00 -3.04
CA LEU A 89 8.47 16.09 -4.02
C LEU A 89 9.14 15.55 -5.27
N SER A 90 8.37 15.31 -6.31
CA SER A 90 8.88 14.78 -7.56
C SER A 90 8.64 15.74 -8.72
N SER A 91 9.67 15.87 -9.56
CA SER A 91 9.56 16.51 -10.86
C SER A 91 10.01 15.51 -11.93
N ASN A 92 9.23 15.36 -12.99
CA ASN A 92 9.52 14.40 -14.07
C ASN A 92 10.63 14.89 -15.00
N PHE A 93 11.83 15.19 -14.47
CA PHE A 93 12.95 15.69 -15.25
C PHE A 93 13.43 14.71 -16.35
N LYS A 94 13.40 13.38 -16.08
CA LYS A 94 13.94 12.38 -17.01
C LYS A 94 13.17 12.22 -18.32
N LYS A 95 11.91 12.57 -18.37
CA LYS A 95 11.05 12.35 -19.56
C LYS A 95 11.07 13.51 -20.55
N TYR A 96 11.63 14.65 -20.18
CA TYR A 96 11.46 15.91 -20.90
C TYR A 96 12.72 16.41 -21.62
N PHE A 97 13.88 15.79 -21.37
CA PHE A 97 15.13 16.19 -22.02
C PHE A 97 15.15 15.94 -23.56
N LEU A 98 14.24 15.09 -24.05
CA LEU A 98 14.17 14.74 -25.47
C LEU A 98 12.95 15.31 -26.22
N ARG A 99 12.03 15.97 -25.51
CA ARG A 99 10.86 16.63 -26.12
C ARG A 99 10.57 17.89 -25.31
N GLN A 100 10.63 19.05 -25.92
CA GLN A 100 10.27 20.37 -25.37
C GLN A 100 8.83 20.40 -24.82
N LYS A 101 8.56 19.70 -23.71
CA LYS A 101 7.29 19.69 -23.01
C LYS A 101 7.54 20.15 -21.57
N ASP A 102 6.64 21.01 -21.07
CA ASP A 102 6.69 21.57 -19.72
C ASP A 102 6.92 20.51 -18.64
N VAL A 103 7.86 20.79 -17.74
CA VAL A 103 8.14 19.93 -16.57
C VAL A 103 7.00 20.13 -15.58
N LEU A 104 6.09 19.17 -15.53
CA LEU A 104 4.98 19.20 -14.59
C LEU A 104 5.45 18.69 -13.22
N LYS A 105 5.28 19.54 -12.20
CA LYS A 105 5.63 19.23 -10.81
C LYS A 105 4.51 18.42 -10.15
N SER A 106 4.92 17.59 -9.18
CA SER A 106 4.00 16.86 -8.31
C SER A 106 4.53 16.83 -6.89
N LYS A 107 3.65 17.00 -5.92
CA LYS A 107 3.99 17.00 -4.49
C LYS A 107 2.97 16.14 -3.73
N ARG A 108 3.47 15.25 -2.88
CA ARG A 108 2.62 14.38 -2.08
C ARG A 108 2.69 14.76 -0.61
N PHE A 109 1.51 14.82 0.00
CA PHE A 109 1.32 15.14 1.40
C PHE A 109 0.63 13.98 2.13
N SER A 110 0.82 13.95 3.44
CA SER A 110 0.07 13.10 4.36
C SER A 110 -0.56 14.02 5.42
N LEU A 111 -1.88 14.03 5.50
CA LEU A 111 -2.61 14.77 6.51
C LEU A 111 -3.07 13.81 7.60
N LEU A 112 -2.69 14.07 8.85
CA LEU A 112 -3.17 13.36 10.03
C LEU A 112 -4.42 14.04 10.56
N VAL A 113 -5.51 13.28 10.73
CA VAL A 113 -6.75 13.74 11.37
C VAL A 113 -7.18 12.75 12.44
N TYR A 114 -7.93 13.21 13.44
CA TYR A 114 -8.25 12.44 14.63
C TYR A 114 -9.73 11.97 14.69
N SER A 115 -10.50 12.24 13.63
CA SER A 115 -11.88 11.78 13.55
C SER A 115 -12.33 11.59 12.12
N GLY A 116 -13.28 10.68 11.91
CA GLY A 116 -13.91 10.47 10.61
C GLY A 116 -14.60 11.73 10.08
N LYS A 117 -15.19 12.54 10.97
CA LYS A 117 -15.78 13.83 10.57
C LYS A 117 -14.75 14.77 10.00
N GLN A 118 -13.61 14.96 10.69
CA GLN A 118 -12.53 15.83 10.21
C GLN A 118 -11.94 15.32 8.89
N ALA A 119 -11.85 13.99 8.72
CA ALA A 119 -11.42 13.37 7.46
C ALA A 119 -12.40 13.71 6.32
N GLY A 120 -13.71 13.59 6.56
CA GLY A 120 -14.76 13.92 5.59
C GLY A 120 -14.75 15.40 5.21
N ASP A 121 -14.62 16.29 6.18
CA ASP A 121 -14.56 17.74 5.94
C ASP A 121 -13.31 18.11 5.11
N ALA A 122 -12.16 17.48 5.40
CA ALA A 122 -10.92 17.67 4.63
C ALA A 122 -11.06 17.17 3.19
N LEU A 123 -11.65 15.98 2.97
CA LEU A 123 -11.91 15.45 1.62
C LEU A 123 -12.85 16.35 0.84
N ALA A 124 -13.94 16.83 1.44
CA ALA A 124 -14.86 17.75 0.80
C ALA A 124 -14.19 19.09 0.40
N ALA A 125 -13.25 19.57 1.22
CA ALA A 125 -12.46 20.75 0.89
C ALA A 125 -11.54 20.52 -0.31
N LEU A 126 -10.88 19.36 -0.39
CA LEU A 126 -10.04 18.96 -1.52
C LEU A 126 -10.84 18.83 -2.82
N GLU A 127 -12.03 18.26 -2.74
CA GLU A 127 -12.93 18.14 -3.89
C GLU A 127 -13.35 19.51 -4.45
N ARG A 128 -13.71 20.47 -3.59
CA ARG A 128 -14.01 21.85 -3.99
C ARG A 128 -12.84 22.52 -4.70
N LEU A 129 -11.63 22.21 -4.28
CA LEU A 129 -10.40 22.71 -4.92
C LEU A 129 -10.03 21.96 -6.19
N LYS A 130 -10.77 20.88 -6.52
CA LYS A 130 -10.49 19.95 -7.64
C LYS A 130 -9.14 19.25 -7.53
N ILE A 131 -8.71 18.95 -6.31
CA ILE A 131 -7.56 18.11 -6.01
C ILE A 131 -8.06 16.66 -5.93
N ALA A 132 -8.10 15.98 -7.08
CA ALA A 132 -8.79 14.70 -7.24
C ALA A 132 -8.01 13.48 -6.68
N ASN A 133 -6.68 13.60 -6.53
CA ASN A 133 -5.82 12.48 -6.14
C ASN A 133 -5.62 12.44 -4.61
N SER A 134 -6.72 12.19 -3.89
CA SER A 134 -6.69 12.01 -2.43
C SER A 134 -7.36 10.69 -2.05
N TYR A 135 -6.75 9.95 -1.13
CA TYR A 135 -7.30 8.70 -0.60
C TYR A 135 -6.98 8.52 0.87
N LEU A 136 -7.84 7.77 1.53
CA LEU A 136 -7.76 7.49 2.97
C LEU A 136 -6.86 6.27 3.21
N VAL A 137 -5.92 6.41 4.15
CA VAL A 137 -5.10 5.30 4.66
C VAL A 137 -5.42 5.17 6.14
N ILE A 138 -6.03 4.06 6.53
CA ILE A 138 -6.31 3.71 7.92
C ILE A 138 -5.17 2.79 8.38
N THR A 139 -4.49 3.17 9.44
CA THR A 139 -3.44 2.37 10.10
C THR A 139 -3.85 2.06 11.53
#